data_7c1b624fb6d7011556b0857fbcc1b735
#
_entry.id   7c1b624fb6d7011556b0857fbcc1b735
#
_cell.length_a   1.000
_cell.length_b   1.000
_cell.length_c   1.000
_cell.angle_alpha   90.00
_cell.angle_beta   90.00
_cell.angle_gamma   90.00
#
_symmetry.space_group_name_H-M   'P 1'
#
loop_
_entity.id
_entity.type
_entity.pdbx_description
1 polymer ?
#
loop_
_entity_poly.entity_id
_entity_poly.type
_entity_poly.pdbx_seq_one_letter_code
_entity_poly.pdbx_strand_id
1 'polypeptide(L)'
;EILIGLVGSEMCIRDRYKAVEYRVPGKGKAELVFTDENGVETSRQTVYQFSGPGVVQAMHNRDDSILSFARCCFSYGLSVGQDVWFSSKDTISKDYDQTFKLLFQKVYDEEYRTAFEKAGLTYRYALIDDVAGKVIRSPGGIIWACKNYDGDVMSDMVSTAFGSLAMMTSVLVSPDGKYEYEAAHGTVTRHYYKYLKGEKTSTNPMATIFAWSGAFKKRGELDNLPELVHFGEALEAASLQTLNEGIMTKDLCGLAEGITPTAVDSEGFIKAIRERLEAKLA
;
A
#
# COMPACT_ATOMS: atom_id res chain seq x y z
N GLU A 1 10.64 1.19 14.04
CA GLU A 1 9.31 0.92 13.46
C GLU A 1 9.32 1.27 11.98
N ILE A 2 9.15 0.28 11.14
CA ILE A 2 8.95 0.52 9.71
C ILE A 2 7.45 0.66 9.52
N LEU A 3 6.96 1.88 9.44
CA LEU A 3 5.62 2.17 8.99
C LEU A 3 5.58 1.99 7.47
N ILE A 4 5.14 0.81 7.02
CA ILE A 4 4.84 0.58 5.61
C ILE A 4 3.44 1.13 5.37
N GLY A 5 3.35 2.39 5.00
CA GLY A 5 2.13 3.01 4.52
C GLY A 5 2.05 2.88 3.00
N LEU A 6 1.12 2.08 2.48
CA LEU A 6 0.72 2.18 1.09
C LEU A 6 -0.13 3.45 0.92
N VAL A 7 0.46 4.50 0.38
CA VAL A 7 -0.29 5.67 -0.05
C VAL A 7 -0.74 5.42 -1.49
N GLY A 8 -1.97 4.94 -1.64
CA GLY A 8 -2.60 4.79 -2.93
C GLY A 8 -3.93 5.54 -2.95
N SER A 9 -4.21 6.35 -3.96
CA SER A 9 -5.55 6.87 -4.16
C SER A 9 -6.37 5.86 -4.97
N GLU A 10 -7.21 5.06 -4.32
CA GLU A 10 -8.01 4.03 -4.97
C GLU A 10 -9.12 4.57 -5.88
N MET A 11 -9.54 5.80 -5.69
CA MET A 11 -10.49 6.45 -6.63
C MET A 11 -9.98 6.42 -8.08
N CYS A 12 -8.66 6.21 -8.26
CA CYS A 12 -8.00 6.05 -9.55
C CYS A 12 -7.59 4.61 -9.88
N ILE A 13 -7.86 3.63 -9.04
CA ILE A 13 -7.43 2.22 -9.23
C ILE A 13 -8.08 1.59 -10.45
N ARG A 14 -9.32 1.93 -10.77
CA ARG A 14 -10.02 1.33 -11.91
C ARG A 14 -9.29 1.53 -13.23
N ASP A 15 -8.56 2.63 -13.38
CA ASP A 15 -7.85 2.95 -14.63
C ASP A 15 -6.38 2.53 -14.60
N ARG A 16 -5.80 2.24 -13.43
CA ARG A 16 -4.35 2.02 -13.27
C ARG A 16 -3.92 0.58 -13.10
N TYR A 17 -4.80 -0.27 -12.60
CA TYR A 17 -4.51 -1.69 -12.36
C TYR A 17 -5.00 -2.58 -13.51
N LYS A 18 -5.82 -2.07 -14.43
CA LYS A 18 -6.32 -2.82 -15.57
C LYS A 18 -5.43 -2.62 -16.78
N ALA A 19 -4.80 -3.71 -17.20
CA ALA A 19 -4.23 -3.82 -18.54
C ALA A 19 -5.32 -4.21 -19.55
N VAL A 20 -5.20 -3.71 -20.77
CA VAL A 20 -5.91 -4.24 -21.92
C VAL A 20 -5.03 -5.32 -22.53
N GLU A 21 -5.56 -6.52 -22.63
CA GLU A 21 -4.81 -7.69 -23.10
C GLU A 21 -5.46 -8.28 -24.35
N TYR A 22 -4.63 -8.76 -25.25
CA TYR A 22 -5.08 -9.47 -26.45
C TYR A 22 -4.22 -10.69 -26.72
N ARG A 23 -4.88 -11.84 -26.86
CA ARG A 23 -4.24 -13.08 -27.30
C ARG A 23 -4.12 -13.10 -28.80
N VAL A 24 -2.93 -12.89 -29.33
CA VAL A 24 -2.62 -12.93 -30.76
C VAL A 24 -2.71 -14.39 -31.27
N PRO A 25 -3.59 -14.69 -32.22
CA PRO A 25 -3.83 -16.09 -32.65
C PRO A 25 -2.78 -16.65 -33.60
N GLY A 26 -1.98 -15.81 -34.26
CA GLY A 26 -1.03 -16.24 -35.28
C GLY A 26 -0.14 -15.13 -35.81
N LYS A 27 0.35 -15.31 -37.04
CA LYS A 27 1.18 -14.30 -37.71
C LYS A 27 0.40 -13.00 -37.93
N GLY A 28 1.04 -11.86 -37.69
CA GLY A 28 0.40 -10.55 -37.90
C GLY A 28 1.17 -9.42 -37.22
N LYS A 29 0.66 -8.22 -37.35
CA LYS A 29 1.22 -7.01 -36.80
C LYS A 29 0.33 -6.47 -35.69
N ALA A 30 0.89 -6.15 -34.54
CA ALA A 30 0.24 -5.39 -33.49
C ALA A 30 0.69 -3.92 -33.55
N GLU A 31 -0.26 -3.00 -33.44
CA GLU A 31 -0.02 -1.55 -33.50
C GLU A 31 -0.73 -0.85 -32.34
N LEU A 32 -0.10 0.20 -31.82
CA LEU A 32 -0.70 1.18 -30.94
C LEU A 32 -1.12 2.37 -31.81
N VAL A 33 -2.41 2.69 -31.77
CA VAL A 33 -2.98 3.79 -32.55
C VAL A 33 -3.65 4.77 -31.61
N PHE A 34 -3.36 6.05 -31.76
CA PHE A 34 -4.08 7.11 -31.06
C PHE A 34 -4.94 7.90 -32.06
N THR A 35 -6.23 7.94 -31.74
CA THR A 35 -7.23 8.68 -32.50
C THR A 35 -7.77 9.80 -31.62
N ASP A 36 -7.80 11.02 -32.11
CA ASP A 36 -8.30 12.18 -31.36
C ASP A 36 -9.85 12.16 -31.22
N GLU A 37 -10.39 13.18 -30.55
CA GLU A 37 -11.83 13.31 -30.30
C GLU A 37 -12.68 13.48 -31.56
N ASN A 38 -12.06 13.89 -32.66
CA ASN A 38 -12.73 14.06 -33.97
C ASN A 38 -12.63 12.78 -34.84
N GLY A 39 -12.05 11.71 -34.34
CA GLY A 39 -11.85 10.46 -35.05
C GLY A 39 -10.64 10.47 -36.01
N VAL A 40 -9.75 11.45 -35.88
CA VAL A 40 -8.56 11.54 -36.73
C VAL A 40 -7.42 10.77 -36.09
N GLU A 41 -6.82 9.86 -36.85
CA GLU A 41 -5.60 9.16 -36.40
C GLU A 41 -4.42 10.15 -36.39
N THR A 42 -3.84 10.38 -35.21
CA THR A 42 -2.72 11.31 -35.03
C THR A 42 -1.40 10.61 -34.76
N SER A 43 -1.43 9.32 -34.39
CA SER A 43 -0.24 8.52 -34.14
C SER A 43 -0.50 7.05 -34.42
N ARG A 44 0.49 6.38 -35.00
CA ARG A 44 0.51 4.92 -35.21
C ARG A 44 1.91 4.38 -34.98
N GLN A 45 2.05 3.45 -34.05
CA GLN A 45 3.32 2.84 -33.72
C GLN A 45 3.21 1.30 -33.79
N THR A 46 4.11 0.64 -34.50
CA THR A 46 4.19 -0.82 -34.48
C THR A 46 4.73 -1.29 -33.13
N VAL A 47 3.92 -2.07 -32.40
CA VAL A 47 4.33 -2.72 -31.17
C VAL A 47 5.22 -3.91 -31.48
N TYR A 48 4.74 -4.80 -32.35
CA TYR A 48 5.50 -5.99 -32.75
C TYR A 48 4.95 -6.66 -34.01
N GLN A 49 5.87 -7.31 -34.78
CA GLN A 49 5.54 -8.16 -35.92
C GLN A 49 5.60 -9.62 -35.48
N PHE A 50 4.45 -10.23 -35.24
CA PHE A 50 4.35 -11.62 -34.79
C PHE A 50 4.60 -12.60 -35.94
N SER A 51 5.48 -13.56 -35.70
CA SER A 51 5.71 -14.71 -36.61
C SER A 51 4.85 -15.93 -36.27
N GLY A 52 4.11 -15.91 -35.17
CA GLY A 52 3.23 -16.95 -34.64
C GLY A 52 2.33 -16.42 -33.52
N PRO A 53 1.62 -17.30 -32.78
CA PRO A 53 0.80 -16.89 -31.67
C PRO A 53 1.59 -16.15 -30.57
N GLY A 54 0.95 -15.22 -29.91
CA GLY A 54 1.57 -14.41 -28.83
C GLY A 54 0.55 -13.70 -27.96
N VAL A 55 1.01 -12.71 -27.21
CA VAL A 55 0.17 -11.88 -26.35
C VAL A 55 0.64 -10.43 -26.42
N VAL A 56 -0.29 -9.50 -26.35
CA VAL A 56 -0.05 -8.05 -26.22
C VAL A 56 -0.76 -7.55 -25.00
N GLN A 57 -0.10 -6.67 -24.26
CA GLN A 57 -0.67 -5.96 -23.12
C GLN A 57 -0.40 -4.46 -23.28
N ALA A 58 -1.39 -3.64 -22.95
CA ALA A 58 -1.26 -2.19 -22.89
C ALA A 58 -1.75 -1.66 -21.55
N MET A 59 -1.02 -0.70 -20.99
CA MET A 59 -1.37 0.05 -19.79
C MET A 59 -1.41 1.53 -20.12
N HIS A 60 -2.22 2.30 -19.37
CA HIS A 60 -2.29 3.76 -19.52
C HIS A 60 -2.29 4.45 -18.16
N ASN A 61 -1.96 5.73 -18.17
CA ASN A 61 -2.17 6.63 -17.04
C ASN A 61 -2.42 8.05 -17.55
N ARG A 62 -3.00 8.88 -16.70
CA ARG A 62 -3.28 10.29 -17.03
C ARG A 62 -2.39 11.19 -16.18
N ASP A 63 -1.92 12.29 -16.74
CA ASP A 63 -1.04 13.24 -16.07
C ASP A 63 -1.67 13.80 -14.78
N ASP A 64 -2.97 14.18 -14.83
CA ASP A 64 -3.68 14.70 -13.66
C ASP A 64 -3.71 13.67 -12.51
N SER A 65 -3.81 12.40 -12.84
CA SER A 65 -3.79 11.31 -11.90
C SER A 65 -2.40 11.11 -11.27
N ILE A 66 -1.35 11.22 -12.07
CA ILE A 66 0.05 11.14 -11.59
C ILE A 66 0.36 12.34 -10.68
N LEU A 67 -0.04 13.54 -11.08
CA LEU A 67 0.12 14.77 -10.28
C LEU A 67 -0.62 14.67 -8.94
N SER A 68 -1.85 14.14 -8.96
CA SER A 68 -2.65 13.89 -7.75
C SER A 68 -1.94 12.91 -6.80
N PHE A 69 -1.40 11.81 -7.33
CA PHE A 69 -0.66 10.83 -6.55
C PHE A 69 0.63 11.42 -5.94
N ALA A 70 1.36 12.22 -6.70
CA ALA A 70 2.55 12.90 -6.19
C ALA A 70 2.21 13.82 -5.01
N ARG A 71 1.13 14.62 -5.12
CA ARG A 71 0.65 15.49 -4.03
C ARG A 71 0.27 14.70 -2.79
N CYS A 72 -0.42 13.56 -2.95
CA CYS A 72 -0.75 12.67 -1.84
C CYS A 72 0.50 12.19 -1.12
N CYS A 73 1.52 11.73 -1.86
CA CYS A 73 2.77 11.24 -1.28
C CYS A 73 3.50 12.34 -0.50
N PHE A 74 3.61 13.54 -1.06
CA PHE A 74 4.30 14.65 -0.40
C PHE A 74 3.53 15.20 0.80
N SER A 75 2.22 15.37 0.69
CA SER A 75 1.38 15.79 1.81
C SER A 75 1.45 14.79 2.96
N TYR A 76 1.39 13.50 2.65
CA TYR A 76 1.53 12.45 3.66
C TYR A 76 2.93 12.45 4.28
N GLY A 77 3.99 12.59 3.48
CA GLY A 77 5.36 12.71 3.97
C GLY A 77 5.53 13.83 4.98
N LEU A 78 5.00 15.01 4.69
CA LEU A 78 4.99 16.14 5.63
C LEU A 78 4.18 15.84 6.90
N SER A 79 3.02 15.19 6.77
CA SER A 79 2.15 14.92 7.93
C SER A 79 2.75 13.93 8.92
N VAL A 80 3.58 12.99 8.46
CA VAL A 80 4.23 11.97 9.30
C VAL A 80 5.72 12.22 9.55
N GLY A 81 6.28 13.30 8.98
CA GLY A 81 7.67 13.68 9.16
C GLY A 81 8.66 12.69 8.53
N GLN A 82 8.37 12.18 7.33
CA GLN A 82 9.21 11.18 6.67
C GLN A 82 9.63 11.61 5.26
N ASP A 83 10.83 11.19 4.85
CA ASP A 83 11.33 11.35 3.49
C ASP A 83 10.43 10.62 2.48
N VAL A 84 10.37 11.14 1.26
CA VAL A 84 9.65 10.49 0.15
C VAL A 84 10.63 10.00 -0.91
N TRP A 85 10.61 8.70 -1.16
CA TRP A 85 11.38 8.07 -2.23
C TRP A 85 10.42 7.56 -3.29
N PHE A 86 10.45 8.18 -4.47
CA PHE A 86 9.71 7.65 -5.61
C PHE A 86 10.59 6.78 -6.48
N SER A 87 10.06 5.66 -6.94
CA SER A 87 10.78 4.74 -7.82
C SER A 87 9.93 4.21 -8.97
N SER A 88 10.60 4.03 -10.10
CA SER A 88 10.07 3.40 -11.30
C SER A 88 11.23 2.81 -12.13
N LYS A 89 10.98 2.33 -13.35
CA LYS A 89 12.02 1.79 -14.22
C LYS A 89 12.13 2.60 -15.53
N ASP A 90 12.40 3.90 -15.42
CA ASP A 90 12.50 4.83 -16.55
C ASP A 90 13.61 4.48 -17.56
N THR A 91 14.57 3.66 -17.17
CA THR A 91 15.59 3.12 -18.07
C THR A 91 15.05 2.14 -19.12
N ILE A 92 13.92 1.50 -18.82
CA ILE A 92 13.23 0.55 -19.69
C ILE A 92 11.99 1.18 -20.30
N SER A 93 11.12 1.74 -19.50
CA SER A 93 9.87 2.39 -19.90
C SER A 93 10.09 3.91 -20.01
N LYS A 94 10.71 4.31 -21.14
CA LYS A 94 11.25 5.67 -21.29
C LYS A 94 10.19 6.76 -21.37
N ASP A 95 8.99 6.45 -21.86
CA ASP A 95 7.90 7.41 -21.91
C ASP A 95 7.00 7.26 -20.68
N TYR A 96 6.52 6.06 -20.39
CA TYR A 96 5.57 5.81 -19.34
C TYR A 96 6.16 6.09 -17.94
N ASP A 97 7.26 5.46 -17.58
CA ASP A 97 7.88 5.63 -16.26
C ASP A 97 8.59 6.97 -16.12
N GLN A 98 9.16 7.48 -17.21
CA GLN A 98 9.77 8.81 -17.20
C GLN A 98 8.73 9.91 -16.98
N THR A 99 7.52 9.78 -17.50
CA THR A 99 6.42 10.73 -17.23
C THR A 99 6.13 10.82 -15.73
N PHE A 100 6.02 9.69 -15.03
CA PHE A 100 5.87 9.69 -13.57
C PHE A 100 7.01 10.42 -12.87
N LYS A 101 8.25 10.10 -13.21
CA LYS A 101 9.44 10.76 -12.63
C LYS A 101 9.42 12.26 -12.82
N LEU A 102 9.14 12.73 -14.04
CA LEU A 102 9.14 14.16 -14.36
C LEU A 102 7.99 14.90 -13.65
N LEU A 103 6.79 14.32 -13.60
CA LEU A 103 5.65 14.92 -12.94
C LEU A 103 5.81 14.94 -11.40
N PHE A 104 6.36 13.89 -10.79
CA PHE A 104 6.74 13.92 -9.37
C PHE A 104 7.76 15.00 -9.07
N GLN A 105 8.81 15.09 -9.89
CA GLN A 105 9.83 16.13 -9.72
C GLN A 105 9.22 17.53 -9.85
N LYS A 106 8.36 17.74 -10.84
CA LYS A 106 7.65 19.01 -11.03
C LYS A 106 6.83 19.40 -9.80
N VAL A 107 6.00 18.50 -9.29
CA VAL A 107 5.17 18.78 -8.10
C VAL A 107 6.05 19.09 -6.89
N TYR A 108 7.13 18.34 -6.70
CA TYR A 108 8.08 18.62 -5.62
C TYR A 108 8.66 20.04 -5.74
N ASP A 109 9.21 20.38 -6.90
CA ASP A 109 9.92 21.64 -7.13
C ASP A 109 8.98 22.85 -7.02
N GLU A 110 7.78 22.76 -7.56
CA GLU A 110 6.83 23.87 -7.62
C GLU A 110 6.00 24.04 -6.34
N GLU A 111 5.66 22.93 -5.66
CA GLU A 111 4.64 22.96 -4.59
C GLU A 111 5.18 22.56 -3.20
N TYR A 112 6.19 21.68 -3.11
CA TYR A 112 6.58 21.06 -1.83
C TYR A 112 8.02 21.32 -1.37
N ARG A 113 8.93 21.69 -2.22
CA ARG A 113 10.36 21.87 -1.90
C ARG A 113 10.58 22.69 -0.62
N THR A 114 10.01 23.89 -0.57
CA THR A 114 10.17 24.79 0.58
C THR A 114 9.66 24.18 1.88
N ALA A 115 8.53 23.48 1.84
CA ALA A 115 7.96 22.84 3.01
C ALA A 115 8.82 21.67 3.49
N PHE A 116 9.34 20.86 2.58
CA PHE A 116 10.25 19.73 2.87
C PHE A 116 11.56 20.25 3.49
N GLU A 117 12.20 21.25 2.89
CA GLU A 117 13.42 21.86 3.41
C GLU A 117 13.23 22.41 4.84
N LYS A 118 12.11 23.11 5.08
CA LYS A 118 11.75 23.61 6.41
C LYS A 118 11.54 22.51 7.43
N ALA A 119 10.98 21.38 7.01
CA ALA A 119 10.75 20.20 7.86
C ALA A 119 12.02 19.32 8.02
N GLY A 120 13.11 19.61 7.31
CA GLY A 120 14.32 18.78 7.30
C GLY A 120 14.13 17.45 6.56
N LEU A 121 13.15 17.39 5.65
CA LEU A 121 12.81 16.19 4.86
C LEU A 121 13.36 16.28 3.45
N THR A 122 13.53 15.12 2.81
CA THR A 122 14.05 15.03 1.44
C THR A 122 13.10 14.25 0.52
N TYR A 123 13.14 14.63 -0.76
CA TYR A 123 12.59 13.83 -1.84
C TYR A 123 13.72 13.29 -2.71
N ARG A 124 13.60 12.05 -3.14
CA ARG A 124 14.51 11.48 -4.15
C ARG A 124 13.79 10.53 -5.09
N TYR A 125 14.26 10.51 -6.33
CA TYR A 125 13.97 9.48 -7.30
C TYR A 125 15.12 8.47 -7.37
N ALA A 126 14.81 7.19 -7.48
CA ALA A 126 15.76 6.13 -7.79
C ALA A 126 15.10 4.99 -8.57
N LEU A 127 15.89 4.19 -9.26
CA LEU A 127 15.38 3.01 -9.96
C LEU A 127 14.82 2.00 -8.96
N ILE A 128 13.71 1.36 -9.31
CA ILE A 128 12.97 0.49 -8.38
C ILE A 128 13.79 -0.70 -7.88
N ASP A 129 14.60 -1.30 -8.73
CA ASP A 129 15.53 -2.38 -8.38
C ASP A 129 16.63 -1.93 -7.40
N ASP A 130 17.11 -0.71 -7.53
CA ASP A 130 18.08 -0.10 -6.62
C ASP A 130 17.46 0.19 -5.24
N VAL A 131 16.22 0.73 -5.23
CA VAL A 131 15.50 1.01 -3.99
C VAL A 131 15.12 -0.29 -3.27
N ALA A 132 14.69 -1.33 -3.98
CA ALA A 132 14.39 -2.63 -3.37
C ALA A 132 15.57 -3.17 -2.54
N GLY A 133 16.80 -3.06 -3.07
CA GLY A 133 18.01 -3.44 -2.33
C GLY A 133 18.36 -2.51 -1.15
N LYS A 134 17.93 -1.25 -1.17
CA LYS A 134 18.20 -0.26 -0.12
C LYS A 134 17.18 -0.34 1.02
N VAL A 135 15.91 -0.52 0.70
CA VAL A 135 14.81 -0.55 1.69
C VAL A 135 15.02 -1.65 2.71
N ILE A 136 15.41 -2.85 2.30
CA ILE A 136 15.69 -3.99 3.21
C ILE A 136 16.80 -3.67 4.23
N ARG A 137 17.71 -2.77 3.89
CA ARG A 137 18.83 -2.34 4.76
C ARG A 137 18.58 -1.00 5.43
N SER A 138 17.45 -0.38 5.16
CA SER A 138 17.09 0.93 5.71
C SER A 138 16.66 0.80 7.18
N PRO A 139 16.98 1.77 8.04
CA PRO A 139 16.41 1.84 9.39
C PRO A 139 14.93 2.25 9.38
N GLY A 140 14.32 2.50 8.22
CA GLY A 140 12.98 3.05 8.09
C GLY A 140 12.96 4.57 8.01
N GLY A 141 11.82 5.20 8.32
CA GLY A 141 11.66 6.66 8.27
C GLY A 141 11.49 7.20 6.85
N ILE A 142 11.02 6.40 5.93
CA ILE A 142 10.79 6.75 4.53
C ILE A 142 9.42 6.29 4.05
N ILE A 143 8.85 7.06 3.16
CA ILE A 143 7.72 6.64 2.33
C ILE A 143 8.27 6.20 0.99
N TRP A 144 8.09 4.94 0.65
CA TRP A 144 8.44 4.44 -0.66
C TRP A 144 7.25 4.54 -1.60
N ALA A 145 7.23 5.58 -2.43
CA ALA A 145 6.20 5.81 -3.43
C ALA A 145 6.48 4.98 -4.69
N CYS A 146 5.50 4.17 -5.08
CA CYS A 146 5.55 3.29 -6.24
C CYS A 146 4.30 3.45 -7.09
N LYS A 147 4.39 3.11 -8.37
CA LYS A 147 3.19 2.88 -9.20
C LYS A 147 2.40 1.70 -8.61
N ASN A 148 1.10 1.64 -8.89
CA ASN A 148 0.19 0.68 -8.26
C ASN A 148 0.71 -0.77 -8.28
N TYR A 149 1.01 -1.34 -9.47
CA TYR A 149 1.51 -2.71 -9.57
C TYR A 149 2.86 -2.93 -8.87
N ASP A 150 3.77 -1.97 -9.04
CA ASP A 150 5.09 -2.03 -8.39
C ASP A 150 4.93 -1.98 -6.86
N GLY A 151 4.04 -1.11 -6.36
CA GLY A 151 3.75 -0.97 -4.94
C GLY A 151 3.10 -2.20 -4.32
N ASP A 152 2.16 -2.82 -5.03
CA ASP A 152 1.51 -4.06 -4.60
C ASP A 152 2.54 -5.18 -4.35
N VAL A 153 3.41 -5.44 -5.34
CA VAL A 153 4.44 -6.47 -5.21
C VAL A 153 5.49 -6.11 -4.17
N MET A 154 5.94 -4.85 -4.14
CA MET A 154 7.02 -4.43 -3.22
C MET A 154 6.54 -4.34 -1.78
N SER A 155 5.30 -3.95 -1.50
CA SER A 155 4.77 -3.92 -0.13
C SER A 155 4.66 -5.32 0.48
N ASP A 156 4.21 -6.29 -0.31
CA ASP A 156 4.15 -7.69 0.14
C ASP A 156 5.55 -8.26 0.41
N MET A 157 6.52 -7.96 -0.45
CA MET A 157 7.90 -8.36 -0.25
C MET A 157 8.49 -7.77 1.03
N VAL A 158 8.30 -6.47 1.27
CA VAL A 158 8.83 -5.79 2.45
C VAL A 158 8.14 -6.29 3.71
N SER A 159 6.80 -6.40 3.72
CA SER A 159 6.08 -6.89 4.90
C SER A 159 6.42 -8.33 5.25
N THR A 160 6.68 -9.19 4.26
CA THR A 160 7.14 -10.57 4.50
C THR A 160 8.54 -10.59 5.12
N ALA A 161 9.42 -9.66 4.74
CA ALA A 161 10.77 -9.59 5.29
C ALA A 161 10.80 -9.10 6.76
N PHE A 162 9.80 -8.35 7.19
CA PHE A 162 9.74 -7.74 8.53
C PHE A 162 8.62 -8.28 9.42
N GLY A 163 7.83 -9.24 8.96
CA GLY A 163 6.74 -9.80 9.75
C GLY A 163 5.81 -10.67 8.92
N SER A 164 4.51 -10.43 9.06
CA SER A 164 3.46 -11.18 8.37
C SER A 164 2.57 -10.25 7.56
N LEU A 165 2.23 -10.65 6.34
CA LEU A 165 1.19 -10.02 5.52
C LEU A 165 -0.13 -9.83 6.30
N ALA A 166 -0.46 -10.77 7.19
CA ALA A 166 -1.67 -10.71 8.02
C ALA A 166 -1.66 -9.60 9.08
N MET A 167 -0.56 -8.88 9.23
CA MET A 167 -0.42 -7.71 10.12
C MET A 167 -0.37 -6.38 9.32
N MET A 168 -0.37 -6.46 8.00
CA MET A 168 -0.30 -5.28 7.14
C MET A 168 -1.65 -4.56 7.08
N THR A 169 -1.63 -3.25 7.23
CA THR A 169 -2.79 -2.39 7.03
C THR A 169 -2.68 -1.62 5.73
N SER A 170 -3.80 -1.28 5.15
CA SER A 170 -3.91 -0.39 4.00
C SER A 170 -4.68 0.86 4.37
N VAL A 171 -4.18 2.00 3.93
CA VAL A 171 -4.83 3.30 4.09
C VAL A 171 -4.89 3.97 2.73
N LEU A 172 -6.09 4.26 2.27
CA LEU A 172 -6.32 4.98 1.04
C LEU A 172 -6.53 6.46 1.37
N VAL A 173 -5.75 7.30 0.72
CA VAL A 173 -5.81 8.75 0.95
C VAL A 173 -6.12 9.45 -0.37
N SER A 174 -7.20 10.24 -0.40
CA SER A 174 -7.52 11.08 -1.54
C SER A 174 -6.76 12.43 -1.46
N PRO A 175 -6.56 13.13 -2.60
CA PRO A 175 -5.89 14.43 -2.62
C PRO A 175 -6.59 15.52 -1.80
N ASP A 176 -7.89 15.37 -1.57
CA ASP A 176 -8.73 16.25 -0.77
C ASP A 176 -8.80 15.86 0.72
N GLY A 177 -7.91 14.95 1.15
CA GLY A 177 -7.74 14.59 2.56
C GLY A 177 -8.80 13.66 3.13
N LYS A 178 -9.44 12.83 2.30
CA LYS A 178 -10.30 11.73 2.77
C LYS A 178 -9.46 10.48 3.00
N TYR A 179 -9.84 9.69 3.99
CA TYR A 179 -9.12 8.48 4.38
C TYR A 179 -10.08 7.29 4.41
N GLU A 180 -9.63 6.18 3.88
CA GLU A 180 -10.25 4.86 4.02
C GLU A 180 -9.23 3.88 4.58
N TYR A 181 -9.61 3.13 5.60
CA TYR A 181 -8.76 2.16 6.27
C TYR A 181 -9.28 0.76 6.01
N GLU A 182 -8.40 -0.13 5.59
CA GLU A 182 -8.77 -1.52 5.32
C GLU A 182 -7.67 -2.49 5.78
N ALA A 183 -8.01 -3.76 5.87
CA ALA A 183 -7.01 -4.83 5.98
C ALA A 183 -6.41 -5.09 4.60
N ALA A 184 -5.09 -5.15 4.50
CA ALA A 184 -4.38 -5.35 3.24
C ALA A 184 -4.44 -6.79 2.70
N HIS A 185 -5.42 -7.59 3.11
CA HIS A 185 -5.58 -8.98 2.70
C HIS A 185 -7.05 -9.32 2.39
N GLY A 186 -7.26 -10.38 1.63
CA GLY A 186 -8.60 -10.85 1.27
C GLY A 186 -9.39 -11.44 2.44
N THR A 187 -10.66 -11.75 2.19
CA THR A 187 -11.68 -12.15 3.18
C THR A 187 -11.49 -13.55 3.81
N VAL A 188 -10.48 -14.32 3.41
CA VAL A 188 -10.17 -15.67 3.92
C VAL A 188 -11.42 -16.58 4.04
N THR A 189 -12.22 -16.63 2.98
CA THR A 189 -13.53 -17.30 2.92
C THR A 189 -13.54 -18.73 3.42
N ARG A 190 -12.42 -19.47 3.28
CA ARG A 190 -12.29 -20.84 3.79
C ARG A 190 -12.51 -20.95 5.31
N HIS A 191 -12.10 -19.94 6.09
CA HIS A 191 -12.32 -19.90 7.54
C HIS A 191 -13.78 -19.61 7.87
N TYR A 192 -14.43 -18.74 7.09
CA TYR A 192 -15.85 -18.49 7.21
C TYR A 192 -16.70 -19.76 6.97
N TYR A 193 -16.38 -20.54 5.93
CA TYR A 193 -17.07 -21.80 5.67
C TYR A 193 -16.85 -22.85 6.76
N LYS A 194 -15.70 -22.87 7.42
CA LYS A 194 -15.47 -23.70 8.60
C LYS A 194 -16.33 -23.25 9.78
N TYR A 195 -16.35 -21.94 10.05
CA TYR A 195 -17.19 -21.38 11.09
C TYR A 195 -18.67 -21.73 10.91
N LEU A 196 -19.21 -21.64 9.69
CA LEU A 196 -20.59 -22.05 9.38
C LEU A 196 -20.89 -23.53 9.68
N LYS A 197 -19.85 -24.38 9.70
CA LYS A 197 -19.96 -25.80 10.09
C LYS A 197 -19.79 -26.03 11.59
N GLY A 198 -19.69 -24.98 12.39
CA GLY A 198 -19.45 -25.06 13.83
C GLY A 198 -18.00 -25.42 14.21
N GLU A 199 -17.06 -25.37 13.26
CA GLU A 199 -15.64 -25.59 13.52
C GLU A 199 -15.00 -24.35 14.14
N LYS A 200 -14.10 -24.55 15.12
CA LYS A 200 -13.25 -23.47 15.63
C LYS A 200 -12.24 -23.03 14.57
N THR A 201 -12.07 -21.73 14.44
CA THR A 201 -11.10 -21.14 13.50
C THR A 201 -10.07 -20.28 14.26
N SER A 202 -8.87 -20.23 13.72
CA SER A 202 -7.78 -19.38 14.22
C SER A 202 -7.37 -18.44 13.08
N THR A 203 -8.23 -17.47 12.77
CA THR A 203 -7.97 -16.40 11.80
C THR A 203 -7.36 -15.22 12.53
N ASN A 204 -6.27 -14.69 12.01
CA ASN A 204 -5.60 -13.52 12.56
C ASN A 204 -6.40 -12.25 12.25
N PRO A 205 -6.90 -11.50 13.26
CA PRO A 205 -7.65 -10.28 13.05
C PRO A 205 -6.80 -9.00 13.10
N MET A 206 -5.48 -9.10 13.22
CA MET A 206 -4.62 -7.94 13.51
C MET A 206 -4.73 -6.83 12.48
N ALA A 207 -4.69 -7.14 11.19
CA ALA A 207 -4.83 -6.14 10.14
C ALA A 207 -6.17 -5.39 10.21
N THR A 208 -7.26 -6.11 10.50
CA THR A 208 -8.58 -5.49 10.70
C THR A 208 -8.63 -4.62 11.96
N ILE A 209 -8.02 -5.07 13.07
CA ILE A 209 -7.94 -4.28 14.31
C ILE A 209 -7.13 -3.00 14.06
N PHE A 210 -6.01 -3.08 13.36
CA PHE A 210 -5.20 -1.91 13.03
C PHE A 210 -5.90 -0.96 12.05
N ALA A 211 -6.69 -1.48 11.11
CA ALA A 211 -7.52 -0.63 10.27
C ALA A 211 -8.53 0.17 11.11
N TRP A 212 -9.21 -0.47 12.06
CA TRP A 212 -10.12 0.21 12.98
C TRP A 212 -9.41 1.19 13.91
N SER A 213 -8.28 0.82 14.52
CA SER A 213 -7.54 1.73 15.40
C SER A 213 -7.06 2.98 14.66
N GLY A 214 -6.54 2.81 13.44
CA GLY A 214 -6.16 3.91 12.56
C GLY A 214 -7.35 4.81 12.19
N ALA A 215 -8.51 4.22 11.86
CA ALA A 215 -9.72 4.98 11.55
C ALA A 215 -10.22 5.77 12.77
N PHE A 216 -10.20 5.20 13.97
CA PHE A 216 -10.56 5.90 15.20
C PHE A 216 -9.61 7.06 15.50
N LYS A 217 -8.31 6.87 15.41
CA LYS A 217 -7.31 7.93 15.57
C LYS A 217 -7.57 9.07 14.58
N LYS A 218 -7.69 8.76 13.29
CA LYS A 218 -7.92 9.77 12.26
C LYS A 218 -9.25 10.50 12.45
N ARG A 219 -10.32 9.80 12.81
CA ARG A 219 -11.62 10.42 13.08
C ARG A 219 -11.54 11.34 14.31
N GLY A 220 -10.86 10.88 15.36
CA GLY A 220 -10.61 11.68 16.55
C GLY A 220 -9.83 12.96 16.28
N GLU A 221 -8.78 12.89 15.45
CA GLU A 221 -8.02 14.06 14.98
C GLU A 221 -8.91 15.06 14.21
N LEU A 222 -9.72 14.56 13.25
CA LEU A 222 -10.56 15.41 12.41
C LEU A 222 -11.69 16.09 13.19
N ASP A 223 -12.23 15.44 14.22
CA ASP A 223 -13.33 15.97 15.03
C ASP A 223 -12.89 16.61 16.34
N ASN A 224 -11.57 16.68 16.61
CA ASN A 224 -11.02 17.13 17.89
C ASN A 224 -11.58 16.35 19.10
N LEU A 225 -11.62 15.02 18.98
CA LEU A 225 -12.06 14.07 20.01
C LEU A 225 -10.85 13.30 20.57
N PRO A 226 -10.12 13.85 21.55
CA PRO A 226 -8.89 13.23 22.08
C PRO A 226 -9.14 11.85 22.71
N GLU A 227 -10.31 11.60 23.29
CA GLU A 227 -10.66 10.29 23.82
C GLU A 227 -10.73 9.22 22.74
N LEU A 228 -11.17 9.57 21.52
CA LEU A 228 -11.22 8.64 20.40
C LEU A 228 -9.82 8.34 19.84
N VAL A 229 -8.94 9.34 19.83
CA VAL A 229 -7.51 9.15 19.51
C VAL A 229 -6.88 8.21 20.52
N HIS A 230 -7.05 8.49 21.81
CA HIS A 230 -6.53 7.66 22.90
C HIS A 230 -7.04 6.22 22.84
N PHE A 231 -8.33 6.03 22.56
CA PHE A 231 -8.90 4.68 22.37
C PHE A 231 -8.21 3.92 21.24
N GLY A 232 -7.99 4.57 20.09
CA GLY A 232 -7.28 3.97 18.96
C GLY A 232 -5.85 3.56 19.32
N GLU A 233 -5.11 4.42 20.01
CA GLU A 233 -3.75 4.15 20.49
C GLU A 233 -3.71 3.01 21.51
N ALA A 234 -4.65 3.01 22.47
CA ALA A 234 -4.77 1.97 23.49
C ALA A 234 -5.09 0.60 22.86
N LEU A 235 -5.96 0.56 21.84
CA LEU A 235 -6.29 -0.66 21.10
C LEU A 235 -5.08 -1.24 20.36
N GLU A 236 -4.30 -0.40 19.71
CA GLU A 236 -3.05 -0.78 19.05
C GLU A 236 -2.03 -1.33 20.06
N ALA A 237 -1.81 -0.59 21.15
CA ALA A 237 -0.88 -0.99 22.20
C ALA A 237 -1.31 -2.28 22.91
N ALA A 238 -2.60 -2.50 23.16
CA ALA A 238 -3.12 -3.73 23.72
C ALA A 238 -2.93 -4.93 22.80
N SER A 239 -3.13 -4.73 21.50
CA SER A 239 -2.93 -5.77 20.48
C SER A 239 -1.47 -6.19 20.38
N LEU A 240 -0.55 -5.23 20.30
CA LEU A 240 0.89 -5.50 20.27
C LEU A 240 1.37 -6.14 21.58
N GLN A 241 0.87 -5.69 22.73
CA GLN A 241 1.20 -6.29 24.04
C GLN A 241 0.77 -7.76 24.08
N THR A 242 -0.42 -8.09 23.56
CA THR A 242 -0.91 -9.47 23.49
C THR A 242 0.04 -10.38 22.71
N LEU A 243 0.52 -9.91 21.57
CA LEU A 243 1.51 -10.64 20.77
C LEU A 243 2.86 -10.77 21.49
N ASN A 244 3.36 -9.68 22.09
CA ASN A 244 4.65 -9.68 22.78
C ASN A 244 4.65 -10.58 24.02
N GLU A 245 3.51 -10.82 24.64
CA GLU A 245 3.33 -11.79 25.72
C GLU A 245 3.16 -13.24 25.23
N GLY A 246 3.22 -13.47 23.92
CA GLY A 246 3.17 -14.77 23.29
C GLY A 246 1.76 -15.30 23.01
N ILE A 247 0.70 -14.55 23.28
CA ILE A 247 -0.67 -14.96 22.97
C ILE A 247 -0.97 -14.57 21.52
N MET A 248 -1.20 -15.56 20.66
CA MET A 248 -1.37 -15.29 19.24
C MET A 248 -2.18 -16.37 18.51
N THR A 249 -2.64 -16.04 17.32
CA THR A 249 -3.29 -17.01 16.44
C THR A 249 -2.26 -17.98 15.84
N LYS A 250 -2.71 -19.14 15.41
CA LYS A 250 -1.85 -20.25 14.99
C LYS A 250 -0.89 -19.90 13.86
N ASP A 251 -1.28 -19.01 12.95
CA ASP A 251 -0.46 -18.55 11.83
C ASP A 251 0.77 -17.75 12.28
N LEU A 252 0.66 -17.02 13.39
CA LEU A 252 1.77 -16.22 13.93
C LEU A 252 2.73 -17.03 14.78
N CYS A 253 2.31 -18.17 15.33
CA CYS A 253 3.17 -18.97 16.21
C CYS A 253 4.48 -19.42 15.54
N GLY A 254 4.46 -19.68 14.24
CA GLY A 254 5.64 -20.06 13.47
C GLY A 254 6.62 -18.92 13.16
N LEU A 255 6.20 -17.67 13.41
CA LEU A 255 6.98 -16.46 13.18
C LEU A 255 7.53 -15.85 14.49
N ALA A 256 7.12 -16.40 15.64
CA ALA A 256 7.52 -15.89 16.95
C ALA A 256 9.01 -16.20 17.21
N GLU A 257 9.80 -15.19 17.49
CA GLU A 257 11.20 -15.29 17.87
C GLU A 257 11.41 -14.73 19.28
N GLY A 258 12.20 -15.43 20.09
CA GLY A 258 12.55 -14.99 21.43
C GLY A 258 11.47 -15.13 22.51
N ILE A 259 10.28 -15.61 22.14
CA ILE A 259 9.14 -15.85 23.05
C ILE A 259 8.56 -17.26 22.82
N THR A 260 7.91 -17.82 23.84
CA THR A 260 7.17 -19.09 23.68
C THR A 260 5.72 -18.80 23.31
N PRO A 261 5.27 -19.11 22.07
CA PRO A 261 3.93 -18.78 21.64
C PRO A 261 2.86 -19.69 22.25
N THR A 262 1.75 -19.11 22.65
CA THR A 262 0.53 -19.78 23.06
C THR A 262 -0.52 -19.60 21.97
N ALA A 263 -0.80 -20.66 21.21
CA ALA A 263 -1.79 -20.65 20.15
C ALA A 263 -3.20 -20.60 20.69
N VAL A 264 -3.98 -19.59 20.24
CA VAL A 264 -5.39 -19.44 20.58
C VAL A 264 -6.26 -19.39 19.31
N ASP A 265 -7.56 -19.63 19.45
CA ASP A 265 -8.50 -19.37 18.37
C ASP A 265 -8.79 -17.86 18.25
N SER A 266 -9.53 -17.47 17.23
CA SER A 266 -9.82 -16.05 16.96
C SER A 266 -10.55 -15.38 18.13
N GLU A 267 -11.49 -16.10 18.76
CA GLU A 267 -12.24 -15.59 19.91
C GLU A 267 -11.34 -15.39 21.14
N GLY A 268 -10.50 -16.37 21.44
CA GLY A 268 -9.53 -16.29 22.55
C GLY A 268 -8.53 -15.16 22.37
N PHE A 269 -8.10 -14.91 21.12
CA PHE A 269 -7.18 -13.82 20.82
C PHE A 269 -7.84 -12.45 21.03
N ILE A 270 -9.06 -12.26 20.53
CA ILE A 270 -9.82 -11.01 20.72
C ILE A 270 -10.11 -10.76 22.22
N LYS A 271 -10.45 -11.81 22.99
CA LYS A 271 -10.64 -11.69 24.46
C LYS A 271 -9.35 -11.23 25.17
N ALA A 272 -8.21 -11.82 24.79
CA ALA A 272 -6.94 -11.44 25.37
C ALA A 272 -6.56 -9.97 25.08
N ILE A 273 -6.86 -9.49 23.88
CA ILE A 273 -6.69 -8.06 23.52
C ILE A 273 -7.63 -7.19 24.32
N ARG A 274 -8.91 -7.58 24.46
CA ARG A 274 -9.91 -6.83 25.21
C ARG A 274 -9.49 -6.62 26.67
N GLU A 275 -9.04 -7.65 27.34
CA GLU A 275 -8.59 -7.57 28.75
C GLU A 275 -7.49 -6.53 28.92
N ARG A 276 -6.53 -6.47 28.01
CA ARG A 276 -5.42 -5.49 28.02
C ARG A 276 -5.88 -4.10 27.65
N LEU A 277 -6.83 -3.98 26.75
CA LEU A 277 -7.44 -2.70 26.38
C LEU A 277 -8.21 -2.10 27.55
N GLU A 278 -9.07 -2.90 28.23
CA GLU A 278 -9.81 -2.45 29.40
C GLU A 278 -8.86 -1.95 30.51
N ALA A 279 -7.74 -2.64 30.75
CA ALA A 279 -6.72 -2.22 31.71
C ALA A 279 -5.98 -0.92 31.31
N LYS A 280 -5.92 -0.58 30.02
CA LYS A 280 -5.29 0.67 29.55
C LYS A 280 -6.26 1.86 29.55
N LEU A 281 -7.55 1.59 29.54
CA LEU A 281 -8.59 2.63 29.54
C LEU A 281 -9.14 2.93 30.96
N ALA A 282 -8.79 2.09 31.95
CA ALA A 282 -9.15 2.28 33.35
C ALA A 282 -8.27 3.34 34.01
#